data_aed48fb0204b6d64d2688f4808e1f2f6
#
_entry.id   aed48fb0204b6d64d2688f4808e1f2f6
#
_cell.length_a   1.000
_cell.length_b   1.000
_cell.length_c   1.000
_cell.angle_alpha   90.00
_cell.angle_beta   90.00
_cell.angle_gamma   90.00
#
_symmetry.space_group_name_H-M   'P 1'
#
loop_
_entity.id
_entity.type
_entity.pdbx_description
1 polymer ?
#
loop_
_entity_poly.entity_id
_entity_poly.type
_entity_poly.pdbx_seq_one_letter_code
_entity_poly.pdbx_strand_id
1 'polypeptide(L)'
;MALAQTEDIARRLSMAAPELDVEIVRFETTGDSDQTSKLLVHGGKGGAFVAEIRVAVASGRLHAAMHSLKDMPGNEDTPGLVIGATLARDPPTDALVLRPGVLIEDIRRSGGKGYKIGTNAVRRAAYARRLFPEIEVIHFRGAAD
;
A
#
# COMPACT_ATOMS: atom_id res chain seq x y z
N MET A 1 0.30 -3.88 -6.06
CA MET A 1 -0.48 -2.61 -5.98
C MET A 1 0.28 -1.45 -6.62
N ALA A 2 1.49 -1.10 -6.19
CA ALA A 2 2.25 0.02 -6.78
C ALA A 2 2.45 -0.12 -8.29
N LEU A 3 2.87 -1.29 -8.78
CA LEU A 3 3.08 -1.53 -10.20
C LEU A 3 1.79 -1.32 -11.03
N ALA A 4 0.66 -1.88 -10.62
CA ALA A 4 -0.61 -1.72 -11.33
C ALA A 4 -1.06 -0.25 -11.42
N GLN A 5 -0.83 0.53 -10.36
CA GLN A 5 -1.11 1.97 -10.37
C GLN A 5 -0.14 2.73 -11.28
N THR A 6 1.13 2.33 -11.32
CA THR A 6 2.12 2.91 -12.23
C THR A 6 1.77 2.63 -13.68
N GLU A 7 1.36 1.41 -14.00
CA GLU A 7 0.91 1.01 -15.34
C GLU A 7 -0.35 1.78 -15.78
N ASP A 8 -1.29 2.03 -14.86
CA ASP A 8 -2.47 2.86 -15.16
C ASP A 8 -2.08 4.31 -15.46
N ILE A 9 -1.15 4.88 -14.70
CA ILE A 9 -0.62 6.23 -14.96
C ILE A 9 0.11 6.27 -16.31
N ALA A 10 0.99 5.32 -16.60
CA ALA A 10 1.72 5.26 -17.87
C ALA A 10 0.74 5.21 -19.05
N ARG A 11 -0.27 4.34 -18.97
CA ARG A 11 -1.30 4.26 -20.01
C ARG A 11 -2.06 5.58 -20.18
N ARG A 12 -2.42 6.27 -19.10
CA ARG A 12 -3.11 7.56 -19.15
C ARG A 12 -2.24 8.66 -19.75
N LEU A 13 -0.94 8.68 -19.41
CA LEU A 13 0.00 9.62 -19.98
C LEU A 13 0.15 9.41 -21.48
N SER A 14 0.35 8.17 -21.94
CA SER A 14 0.44 7.84 -23.37
C SER A 14 -0.83 8.19 -24.14
N MET A 15 -2.01 8.12 -23.49
CA MET A 15 -3.26 8.54 -24.11
C MET A 15 -3.41 10.06 -24.18
N ALA A 16 -2.94 10.78 -23.17
CA ALA A 16 -3.07 12.23 -23.09
C ALA A 16 -2.00 12.97 -23.90
N ALA A 17 -0.82 12.37 -24.04
CA ALA A 17 0.33 12.91 -24.76
C ALA A 17 1.02 11.77 -25.54
N PRO A 18 0.51 11.42 -26.74
CA PRO A 18 1.00 10.30 -27.54
C PRO A 18 2.44 10.44 -28.01
N GLU A 19 2.97 11.65 -27.98
CA GLU A 19 4.36 11.97 -28.30
C GLU A 19 5.34 11.58 -27.18
N LEU A 20 4.86 11.27 -25.99
CA LEU A 20 5.72 10.84 -24.88
C LEU A 20 5.99 9.33 -24.97
N ASP A 21 7.26 8.97 -24.93
CA ASP A 21 7.71 7.61 -24.67
C ASP A 21 7.80 7.40 -23.16
N VAL A 22 6.91 6.59 -22.60
CA VAL A 22 6.79 6.38 -21.14
C VAL A 22 7.43 5.06 -20.75
N GLU A 23 8.61 5.15 -20.14
CA GLU A 23 9.32 4.01 -19.56
C GLU A 23 9.00 3.85 -18.06
N ILE A 24 8.65 2.64 -17.63
CA ILE A 24 8.46 2.29 -16.23
C ILE A 24 9.76 1.72 -15.67
N VAL A 25 10.40 2.48 -14.79
CA VAL A 25 11.61 2.06 -14.07
C VAL A 25 11.23 1.51 -12.70
N ARG A 26 11.56 0.24 -12.45
CA ARG A 26 11.35 -0.38 -11.13
C ARG A 26 12.52 -0.08 -10.22
N PHE A 27 12.21 0.36 -9.02
CA PHE A 27 13.18 0.53 -7.94
C PHE A 27 12.99 -0.56 -6.90
N GLU A 28 14.04 -1.34 -6.66
CA GLU A 28 14.13 -2.20 -5.50
C GLU A 28 14.73 -1.36 -4.36
N THR A 29 13.96 -1.18 -3.31
CA THR A 29 14.42 -0.41 -2.16
C THR A 29 14.91 -1.34 -1.07
N THR A 30 15.82 -0.85 -0.22
CA THR A 30 16.32 -1.59 0.96
C THR A 30 15.19 -2.05 1.88
N GLY A 31 14.04 -1.37 1.87
CA GLY A 31 12.86 -1.79 2.62
C GLY A 31 12.14 -3.02 2.05
N ASP A 32 12.27 -3.32 0.76
CA ASP A 32 11.70 -4.52 0.13
C ASP A 32 12.51 -5.78 0.49
N SER A 33 13.80 -5.65 0.75
CA SER A 33 14.69 -6.77 1.11
C SER A 33 14.63 -7.14 2.59
N ASP A 34 14.19 -6.26 3.49
CA ASP A 34 14.08 -6.55 4.92
C ASP A 34 12.65 -6.88 5.34
N GLN A 35 12.26 -8.14 5.16
CA GLN A 35 10.96 -8.66 5.58
C GLN A 35 10.90 -9.05 7.07
N THR A 36 12.01 -8.99 7.80
CA THR A 36 12.13 -9.53 9.16
C THR A 36 12.13 -8.47 10.27
N SER A 37 12.57 -7.25 9.99
CA SER A 37 12.60 -6.18 10.98
C SER A 37 11.21 -5.65 11.32
N LYS A 38 10.98 -5.37 12.60
CA LYS A 38 9.76 -4.67 13.02
C LYS A 38 9.77 -3.27 12.41
N LEU A 39 8.68 -2.88 11.77
CA LEU A 39 8.46 -1.58 11.11
C LEU A 39 8.81 -0.34 11.95
N LEU A 40 8.98 -0.49 13.27
CA LEU A 40 9.34 0.56 14.21
C LEU A 40 10.84 0.92 14.20
N VAL A 41 11.71 0.05 13.68
CA VAL A 41 13.18 0.25 13.74
C VAL A 41 13.66 1.24 12.68
N HIS A 42 12.86 1.50 11.63
CA HIS A 42 13.25 2.33 10.48
C HIS A 42 12.55 3.70 10.45
N GLY A 43 12.28 4.31 11.59
CA GLY A 43 11.81 5.70 11.65
C GLY A 43 10.40 5.98 11.12
N GLY A 44 9.53 4.97 11.10
CA GLY A 44 8.17 5.10 10.58
C GLY A 44 8.03 4.59 9.15
N LYS A 45 6.83 4.07 8.85
CA LYS A 45 6.49 3.55 7.52
C LYS A 45 6.72 4.59 6.44
N GLY A 46 7.51 4.30 5.46
CA GLY A 46 7.67 5.11 4.26
C GLY A 46 9.00 5.85 4.13
N GLY A 47 9.70 6.17 5.23
CA GLY A 47 10.90 7.01 5.16
C GLY A 47 11.99 6.50 4.21
N ALA A 48 12.40 5.24 4.35
CA ALA A 48 13.46 4.68 3.51
C ALA A 48 13.02 4.46 2.05
N PHE A 49 11.81 3.93 1.83
CA PHE A 49 11.24 3.69 0.50
C PHE A 49 11.06 4.96 -0.33
N VAL A 50 10.62 6.03 0.34
CA VAL A 50 10.33 7.30 -0.32
C VAL A 50 11.62 8.06 -0.61
N ALA A 51 12.62 7.97 0.27
CA ALA A 51 13.85 8.77 0.16
C ALA A 51 14.63 8.47 -1.12
N GLU A 52 14.87 7.22 -1.45
CA GLU A 52 15.64 6.83 -2.64
C GLU A 52 14.97 7.25 -3.94
N ILE A 53 13.65 7.07 -4.05
CA ILE A 53 12.88 7.46 -5.24
C ILE A 53 12.81 8.99 -5.35
N ARG A 54 12.66 9.71 -4.22
CA ARG A 54 12.70 11.20 -4.20
C ARG A 54 14.04 11.73 -4.70
N VAL A 55 15.15 11.14 -4.25
CA VAL A 55 16.49 11.51 -4.76
C VAL A 55 16.60 11.24 -6.26
N ALA A 56 16.05 10.15 -6.76
CA ALA A 56 16.08 9.85 -8.19
C ALA A 56 15.29 10.87 -9.01
N VAL A 57 14.14 11.34 -8.53
CA VAL A 57 13.38 12.40 -9.20
C VAL A 57 14.11 13.75 -9.06
N ALA A 58 14.58 14.12 -7.87
CA ALA A 58 15.27 15.38 -7.63
C ALA A 58 16.58 15.51 -8.44
N SER A 59 17.25 14.39 -8.71
CA SER A 59 18.48 14.36 -9.54
C SER A 59 18.22 14.27 -11.05
N GLY A 60 16.97 14.20 -11.50
CA GLY A 60 16.60 14.05 -12.90
C GLY A 60 16.82 12.65 -13.49
N ARG A 61 17.16 11.66 -12.68
CA ARG A 61 17.22 10.25 -13.12
C ARG A 61 15.83 9.68 -13.42
N LEU A 62 14.81 10.20 -12.78
CA LEU A 62 13.41 9.95 -13.06
C LEU A 62 12.69 11.28 -13.28
N HIS A 63 11.73 11.31 -14.17
CA HIS A 63 10.89 12.50 -14.40
C HIS A 63 9.74 12.60 -13.39
N ALA A 64 9.21 11.46 -12.95
CA ALA A 64 8.15 11.39 -11.97
C ALA A 64 8.24 10.08 -11.17
N ALA A 65 7.60 10.06 -9.99
CA ALA A 65 7.42 8.85 -9.20
C ALA A 65 5.95 8.69 -8.81
N MET A 66 5.48 7.45 -8.79
CA MET A 66 4.16 7.10 -8.28
C MET A 66 4.27 6.62 -6.83
N HIS A 67 3.48 7.22 -5.96
CA HIS A 67 3.38 6.84 -4.56
C HIS A 67 1.94 6.78 -4.07
N SER A 68 1.67 5.87 -3.16
CA SER A 68 0.46 5.98 -2.34
C SER A 68 0.63 7.15 -1.37
N LEU A 69 -0.30 8.10 -1.35
CA LEU A 69 -0.17 9.31 -0.52
C LEU A 69 0.02 9.00 0.98
N LYS A 70 -0.54 7.88 1.47
CA LYS A 70 -0.35 7.42 2.86
C LYS A 70 1.11 7.10 3.23
N ASP A 71 1.95 6.85 2.22
CA ASP A 71 3.36 6.48 2.39
C ASP A 71 4.29 7.69 2.20
N MET A 72 3.73 8.84 1.79
CA MET A 72 4.46 10.10 1.72
C MET A 72 4.64 10.70 3.12
N PRO A 73 5.81 11.29 3.43
CA PRO A 73 5.98 12.02 4.68
C PRO A 73 4.99 13.18 4.77
N GLY A 74 4.25 13.26 5.89
CA GLY A 74 3.25 14.30 6.08
C GLY A 74 3.78 15.60 6.68
N ASN A 75 4.99 15.56 7.21
CA ASN A 75 5.60 16.66 7.99
C ASN A 75 7.02 16.99 7.53
N GLU A 76 7.44 16.52 6.38
CA GLU A 76 8.73 16.83 5.79
C GLU A 76 8.54 17.63 4.52
N ASP A 77 9.29 18.71 4.39
CA ASP A 77 9.39 19.43 3.13
C ASP A 77 10.10 18.57 2.08
N THR A 78 9.66 18.69 0.85
CA THR A 78 10.27 18.05 -0.30
C THR A 78 10.81 19.09 -1.28
N PRO A 79 11.91 19.79 -0.95
CA PRO A 79 12.42 20.86 -1.81
C PRO A 79 12.66 20.37 -3.24
N GLY A 80 12.17 21.14 -4.20
CA GLY A 80 12.32 20.81 -5.62
C GLY A 80 11.38 19.74 -6.16
N LEU A 81 10.49 19.19 -5.34
CA LEU A 81 9.48 18.21 -5.76
C LEU A 81 8.07 18.73 -5.46
N VAL A 82 7.13 18.36 -6.32
CA VAL A 82 5.71 18.70 -6.17
C VAL A 82 4.85 17.45 -6.37
N ILE A 83 3.68 17.41 -5.73
CA ILE A 83 2.64 16.45 -6.10
C ILE A 83 1.93 17.02 -7.33
N GLY A 84 2.32 16.54 -8.51
CA GLY A 84 1.85 17.07 -9.80
C GLY A 84 0.43 16.63 -10.14
N ALA A 85 0.02 15.44 -9.72
CA ALA A 85 -1.31 14.90 -9.98
C ALA A 85 -1.71 13.83 -8.96
N THR A 86 -3.00 13.57 -8.86
CA THR A 86 -3.58 12.45 -8.13
C THR A 86 -4.57 11.72 -9.00
N LEU A 87 -4.62 10.38 -8.89
CA LEU A 87 -5.68 9.60 -9.51
C LEU A 87 -6.99 9.77 -8.75
N ALA A 88 -8.11 9.50 -9.42
CA ALA A 88 -9.39 9.37 -8.76
C ALA A 88 -9.29 8.33 -7.64
N ARG A 89 -9.81 8.67 -6.46
CA ARG A 89 -9.74 7.79 -5.30
C ARG A 89 -10.73 6.65 -5.43
N ASP A 90 -10.25 5.43 -5.26
CA ASP A 90 -11.12 4.27 -5.06
C ASP A 90 -11.89 4.35 -3.73
N PRO A 91 -13.01 3.62 -3.59
CA PRO A 91 -13.74 3.55 -2.33
C PRO A 91 -12.81 3.18 -1.17
N PRO A 92 -12.85 3.91 -0.04
CA PRO A 92 -11.93 3.67 1.09
C PRO A 92 -12.36 2.51 1.99
N THR A 93 -13.34 1.72 1.56
CA THR A 93 -13.87 0.58 2.32
C THR A 93 -12.88 -0.57 2.36
N ASP A 94 -12.78 -1.20 3.52
CA ASP A 94 -12.06 -2.46 3.64
C ASP A 94 -12.87 -3.62 3.04
N ALA A 95 -12.21 -4.55 2.37
CA ALA A 95 -12.80 -5.79 1.90
C ALA A 95 -12.36 -6.94 2.79
N LEU A 96 -13.30 -7.80 3.14
CA LEU A 96 -13.02 -9.06 3.80
C LEU A 96 -12.99 -10.17 2.75
N VAL A 97 -11.80 -10.75 2.54
CA VAL A 97 -11.63 -11.89 1.63
C VAL A 97 -11.84 -13.17 2.42
N LEU A 98 -12.82 -13.96 2.00
CA LEU A 98 -13.17 -15.23 2.63
C LEU A 98 -12.59 -16.40 1.83
N ARG A 99 -12.14 -17.43 2.54
CA ARG A 99 -11.78 -18.70 1.92
C ARG A 99 -13.04 -19.33 1.25
N PRO A 100 -12.90 -20.01 0.12
CA PRO A 100 -14.01 -20.73 -0.50
C PRO A 100 -14.73 -21.65 0.51
N GLY A 101 -16.06 -21.60 0.50
CA GLY A 101 -16.91 -22.37 1.43
C GLY A 101 -17.10 -21.76 2.82
N VAL A 102 -16.49 -20.63 3.14
CA VAL A 102 -16.76 -19.89 4.36
C VAL A 102 -17.78 -18.80 4.11
N LEU A 103 -18.84 -18.75 4.89
CA LEU A 103 -19.86 -17.71 4.80
C LEU A 103 -19.68 -16.69 5.93
N ILE A 104 -19.90 -15.43 5.63
CA ILE A 104 -19.81 -14.34 6.61
C ILE A 104 -20.85 -14.52 7.75
N GLU A 105 -21.98 -15.10 7.41
CA GLU A 105 -23.07 -15.39 8.35
C GLU A 105 -22.64 -16.39 9.44
N ASP A 106 -21.80 -17.37 9.10
CA ASP A 106 -21.30 -18.35 10.07
C ASP A 106 -20.29 -17.71 11.02
N ILE A 107 -19.43 -16.83 10.50
CA ILE A 107 -18.51 -16.04 11.31
C ILE A 107 -19.29 -15.13 12.27
N ARG A 108 -20.36 -14.48 11.79
CA ARG A 108 -21.22 -13.62 12.61
C ARG A 108 -21.92 -14.41 13.70
N ARG A 109 -22.51 -15.55 13.34
CA ARG A 109 -23.26 -16.40 14.27
C ARG A 109 -22.38 -16.95 15.39
N SER A 110 -21.14 -17.31 15.09
CA SER A 110 -20.16 -17.81 16.06
C SER A 110 -19.42 -16.71 16.83
N GLY A 111 -19.65 -15.43 16.51
CA GLY A 111 -18.83 -14.34 17.05
C GLY A 111 -17.36 -14.42 16.62
N GLY A 112 -17.08 -15.17 15.57
CA GLY A 112 -15.72 -15.43 15.07
C GLY A 112 -15.02 -16.62 15.71
N LYS A 113 -15.69 -17.36 16.60
CA LYS A 113 -15.09 -18.54 17.26
C LYS A 113 -14.69 -19.60 16.26
N GLY A 114 -13.43 -20.03 16.33
CA GLY A 114 -12.84 -21.01 15.40
C GLY A 114 -12.38 -20.42 14.06
N TYR A 115 -12.54 -19.12 13.86
CA TYR A 115 -12.04 -18.42 12.67
C TYR A 115 -10.80 -17.59 12.97
N LYS A 116 -9.92 -17.46 11.95
CA LYS A 116 -8.72 -16.63 12.00
C LYS A 116 -8.79 -15.57 10.92
N ILE A 117 -8.39 -14.34 11.24
CA ILE A 117 -8.26 -13.24 10.29
C ILE A 117 -6.81 -12.76 10.24
N GLY A 118 -6.26 -12.70 9.02
CA GLY A 118 -4.92 -12.19 8.78
C GLY A 118 -4.92 -10.69 8.53
N THR A 119 -4.21 -9.91 9.36
CA THR A 119 -3.97 -8.50 9.11
C THR A 119 -2.78 -7.98 9.91
N ASN A 120 -2.02 -7.05 9.32
CA ASN A 120 -0.98 -6.28 10.02
C ASN A 120 -1.46 -4.89 10.44
N ALA A 121 -2.64 -4.47 9.99
CA ALA A 121 -3.16 -3.15 10.29
C ALA A 121 -3.84 -3.16 11.68
N VAL A 122 -3.29 -2.38 12.61
CA VAL A 122 -3.81 -2.26 13.99
C VAL A 122 -5.28 -1.87 14.02
N ARG A 123 -5.69 -0.93 13.16
CA ARG A 123 -7.08 -0.50 13.03
C ARG A 123 -8.00 -1.63 12.54
N ARG A 124 -7.60 -2.38 11.50
CA ARG A 124 -8.37 -3.53 11.00
C ARG A 124 -8.48 -4.63 12.05
N ALA A 125 -7.40 -4.90 12.79
CA ALA A 125 -7.43 -5.84 13.90
C ALA A 125 -8.44 -5.43 14.99
N ALA A 126 -8.48 -4.14 15.33
CA ALA A 126 -9.42 -3.62 16.32
C ALA A 126 -10.88 -3.74 15.84
N TYR A 127 -11.15 -3.39 14.57
CA TYR A 127 -12.49 -3.57 13.99
C TYR A 127 -12.90 -5.04 13.89
N ALA A 128 -11.98 -5.93 13.50
CA ALA A 128 -12.28 -7.36 13.45
C ALA A 128 -12.71 -7.90 14.81
N ARG A 129 -11.99 -7.55 15.88
CA ARG A 129 -12.36 -7.95 17.26
C ARG A 129 -13.66 -7.32 17.74
N ARG A 130 -13.96 -6.11 17.30
CA ARG A 130 -15.24 -5.45 17.62
C ARG A 130 -16.42 -6.14 16.93
N LEU A 131 -16.26 -6.57 15.68
CA LEU A 131 -17.32 -7.22 14.90
C LEU A 131 -17.48 -8.70 15.24
N PHE A 132 -16.38 -9.35 15.60
CA PHE A 132 -16.28 -10.77 15.87
C PHE A 132 -15.44 -10.97 17.15
N PRO A 133 -16.04 -10.88 18.34
CA PRO A 133 -15.30 -10.82 19.61
C PRO A 133 -14.39 -12.02 19.89
N GLU A 134 -14.73 -13.20 19.34
CA GLU A 134 -13.97 -14.45 19.55
C GLU A 134 -13.04 -14.79 18.37
N ILE A 135 -12.86 -13.87 17.38
CA ILE A 135 -11.99 -14.11 16.24
C ILE A 135 -10.51 -14.06 16.62
N GLU A 136 -9.74 -15.01 16.15
CA GLU A 136 -8.29 -14.97 16.29
C GLU A 136 -7.68 -14.05 15.22
N VAL A 137 -6.99 -12.99 15.64
CA VAL A 137 -6.27 -12.10 14.71
C VAL A 137 -4.82 -12.55 14.66
N ILE A 138 -4.38 -12.92 13.45
CA ILE A 138 -3.01 -13.32 13.18
C ILE A 138 -2.27 -12.25 12.36
N HIS A 139 -0.98 -12.10 12.60
CA HIS A 139 -0.15 -11.25 11.76
C HIS A 139 0.05 -11.91 10.39
N PHE A 140 -0.28 -11.17 9.35
CA PHE A 140 -0.11 -11.60 7.97
C PHE A 140 0.78 -10.59 7.23
N ARG A 141 1.90 -11.07 6.68
CA ARG A 141 2.79 -10.30 5.82
C ARG A 141 2.85 -10.98 4.46
N GLY A 142 2.90 -10.17 3.43
CA GLY A 142 3.00 -10.60 2.04
C GLY A 142 2.02 -9.86 1.14
N ALA A 143 2.12 -10.15 -0.15
CA ALA A 143 1.13 -9.71 -1.13
C ALA A 143 -0.22 -10.40 -0.84
N ALA A 144 -1.31 -9.75 -1.19
CA ALA A 144 -2.67 -10.26 -0.97
C ALA A 144 -3.21 -11.03 -2.17
N ASP A 145 -2.31 -11.55 -2.98
CA ASP A 145 -2.56 -12.32 -4.21
C ASP A 145 -2.70 -13.81 -3.94
#